data_cf3bc5de7cde1f56d972ec9f3c201155
#
_entry.id   cf3bc5de7cde1f56d972ec9f3c201155
#
_cell.length_a   1.000
_cell.length_b   1.000
_cell.length_c   1.000
_cell.angle_alpha   90.00
_cell.angle_beta   90.00
_cell.angle_gamma   90.00
#
_symmetry.space_group_name_H-M   'P 1'
#
loop_
_entity.id
_entity.type
_entity.pdbx_description
1 polymer ?
#
loop_
_entity_poly.entity_id
_entity_poly.type
_entity_poly.pdbx_seq_one_letter_code
_entity_poly.pdbx_strand_id
1 'polypeptide(L)'
;MNYAIVFRLLGYILMIEGALLLLPAAASLIYGEWMVLAVFLLTAAVSAGIGFALRAIKPRSKVFYMREGFTATALSWIVISVVGAAPFVLTGCIPNPVDALFETVSGFTTTGASILPEVESLPKGILFWRSFTHWIGGMGVLVFLLSLLPLTGGSHVNLMKAESPGPQVDKLVPKVQSTAKILYGIYLALTLLELVFLLAGGMPLFEAMLTSFGTAGTGGFGFRNDSFASFSPYIQWVVTVFMILFGVTFNAYFLLLMRRFRRAAASEEVRGYFVVIAAAIAIITANIYSLYNSFGEALRQAAFQVGSIITTTGFSSCDFDLWPTLSKEVLVVLMFIGACAGSTGGGIKVSRILILGKTLGKELKTALHPQVVAPARMDGKLLNHETIRTTNVFMAAYSFIFVGSFLLISLNGFDMVTNFTAVAATMNNIGPGLELVGPMQNFGGFADPAKLVLIFDMLAGRLEIFPMLVLFLPDTWRKF
;
A
#
# COMPACT_ATOMS: atom_id res chain seq x y z
N MET A 1 3.43 -24.88 -15.88
CA MET A 1 3.41 -24.28 -14.53
C MET A 1 3.52 -25.36 -13.44
N ASN A 2 4.27 -25.12 -12.38
CA ASN A 2 4.39 -26.03 -11.24
C ASN A 2 3.33 -25.70 -10.18
N TYR A 3 2.10 -26.16 -10.39
CA TYR A 3 0.96 -25.91 -9.49
C TYR A 3 1.22 -26.36 -8.04
N ALA A 4 1.94 -27.48 -7.86
CA ALA A 4 2.20 -28.02 -6.53
C ALA A 4 3.04 -27.06 -5.65
N ILE A 5 4.00 -26.33 -6.25
CA ILE A 5 4.77 -25.31 -5.52
C ILE A 5 3.87 -24.12 -5.17
N VAL A 6 3.04 -23.66 -6.11
CA VAL A 6 2.12 -22.53 -5.86
C VAL A 6 1.15 -22.87 -4.73
N PHE A 7 0.47 -24.01 -4.79
CA PHE A 7 -0.44 -24.43 -3.71
C PHE A 7 0.26 -24.62 -2.36
N ARG A 8 1.48 -25.13 -2.37
CA ARG A 8 2.26 -25.27 -1.13
C ARG A 8 2.61 -23.90 -0.52
N LEU A 9 2.96 -22.90 -1.35
CA LEU A 9 3.20 -21.53 -0.89
C LEU A 9 1.92 -20.91 -0.32
N LEU A 10 0.79 -21.05 -1.02
CA LEU A 10 -0.52 -20.61 -0.51
C LEU A 10 -0.84 -21.27 0.83
N GLY A 11 -0.52 -22.57 0.98
CA GLY A 11 -0.68 -23.27 2.24
C GLY A 11 0.11 -22.65 3.41
N TYR A 12 1.35 -22.24 3.18
CA TYR A 12 2.13 -21.54 4.21
C TYR A 12 1.53 -20.18 4.56
N ILE A 13 1.07 -19.44 3.56
CA ILE A 13 0.46 -18.11 3.76
C ILE A 13 -0.82 -18.22 4.59
N LEU A 14 -1.70 -19.17 4.27
CA LEU A 14 -2.94 -19.42 5.03
C LEU A 14 -2.65 -19.85 6.49
N MET A 15 -1.63 -20.65 6.72
CA MET A 15 -1.22 -20.99 8.08
C MET A 15 -0.74 -19.77 8.88
N ILE A 16 0.00 -18.87 8.22
CA ILE A 16 0.46 -17.62 8.83
C ILE A 16 -0.74 -16.70 9.11
N GLU A 17 -1.64 -16.55 8.16
CA GLU A 17 -2.86 -15.76 8.33
C GLU A 17 -3.70 -16.30 9.48
N GLY A 18 -3.89 -17.63 9.57
CA GLY A 18 -4.57 -18.27 10.69
C GLY A 18 -3.92 -17.95 12.04
N ALA A 19 -2.59 -17.90 12.11
CA ALA A 19 -1.88 -17.50 13.32
C ALA A 19 -2.05 -16.00 13.63
N LEU A 20 -2.06 -15.13 12.62
CA LEU A 20 -2.24 -13.69 12.77
C LEU A 20 -3.68 -13.33 13.21
N LEU A 21 -4.69 -14.09 12.81
CA LEU A 21 -6.09 -13.94 13.25
C LEU A 21 -6.26 -14.18 14.75
N LEU A 22 -5.31 -14.81 15.43
CA LEU A 22 -5.35 -14.95 16.89
C LEU A 22 -5.13 -13.61 17.62
N LEU A 23 -4.53 -12.60 16.98
CA LEU A 23 -4.33 -11.28 17.60
C LEU A 23 -5.66 -10.50 17.73
N PRO A 24 -6.48 -10.33 16.67
CA PRO A 24 -7.82 -9.75 16.83
C PRO A 24 -8.74 -10.62 17.71
N ALA A 25 -8.57 -11.96 17.75
CA ALA A 25 -9.25 -12.83 18.69
C ALA A 25 -8.89 -12.47 20.14
N ALA A 26 -7.60 -12.23 20.43
CA ALA A 26 -7.16 -11.79 21.75
C ALA A 26 -7.70 -10.40 22.11
N ALA A 27 -7.78 -9.47 21.15
CA ALA A 27 -8.43 -8.18 21.36
C ALA A 27 -9.92 -8.38 21.70
N SER A 28 -10.66 -9.21 20.95
CA SER A 28 -12.07 -9.52 21.23
C SER A 28 -12.26 -10.14 22.62
N LEU A 29 -11.33 -10.99 23.06
CA LEU A 29 -11.36 -11.59 24.41
C LEU A 29 -11.21 -10.52 25.50
N ILE A 30 -10.25 -9.58 25.33
CA ILE A 30 -9.98 -8.51 26.30
C ILE A 30 -11.21 -7.59 26.45
N TYR A 31 -11.93 -7.32 25.36
CA TYR A 31 -13.11 -6.46 25.37
C TYR A 31 -14.44 -7.20 25.62
N GLY A 32 -14.41 -8.54 25.85
CA GLY A 32 -15.60 -9.34 26.15
C GLY A 32 -16.51 -9.60 24.96
N GLU A 33 -16.02 -9.51 23.74
CA GLU A 33 -16.76 -9.68 22.48
C GLU A 33 -16.81 -11.17 22.06
N TRP A 34 -17.56 -12.00 22.80
CA TRP A 34 -17.55 -13.46 22.66
C TRP A 34 -17.92 -13.99 21.28
N MET A 35 -18.92 -13.36 20.62
CA MET A 35 -19.31 -13.75 19.25
C MET A 35 -18.17 -13.48 18.26
N VAL A 36 -17.57 -12.30 18.34
CA VAL A 36 -16.46 -11.89 17.47
C VAL A 36 -15.23 -12.77 17.70
N LEU A 37 -14.92 -13.08 18.97
CA LEU A 37 -13.87 -14.03 19.36
C LEU A 37 -14.11 -15.40 18.71
N ALA A 38 -15.32 -15.95 18.80
CA ALA A 38 -15.64 -17.25 18.22
C ALA A 38 -15.46 -17.27 16.69
N VAL A 39 -15.87 -16.19 16.02
CA VAL A 39 -15.69 -16.02 14.56
C VAL A 39 -14.21 -15.97 14.19
N PHE A 40 -13.37 -15.19 14.89
CA PHE A 40 -11.95 -15.14 14.63
C PHE A 40 -11.25 -16.48 14.85
N LEU A 41 -11.60 -17.21 15.94
CA LEU A 41 -11.06 -18.55 16.20
C LEU A 41 -11.47 -19.55 15.13
N LEU A 42 -12.73 -19.52 14.69
CA LEU A 42 -13.23 -20.38 13.62
C LEU A 42 -12.49 -20.10 12.30
N THR A 43 -12.39 -18.83 11.92
CA THR A 43 -11.67 -18.41 10.69
C THR A 43 -10.20 -18.81 10.76
N ALA A 44 -9.55 -18.61 11.90
CA ALA A 44 -8.17 -19.02 12.12
C ALA A 44 -7.98 -20.53 11.96
N ALA A 45 -8.88 -21.34 12.56
CA ALA A 45 -8.84 -22.79 12.47
C ALA A 45 -9.07 -23.29 11.04
N VAL A 46 -10.04 -22.72 10.32
CA VAL A 46 -10.33 -23.07 8.91
C VAL A 46 -9.15 -22.67 8.01
N SER A 47 -8.61 -21.46 8.15
CA SER A 47 -7.45 -21.00 7.39
C SER A 47 -6.24 -21.90 7.63
N ALA A 48 -5.92 -22.20 8.88
CA ALA A 48 -4.82 -23.10 9.24
C ALA A 48 -5.04 -24.53 8.72
N GLY A 49 -6.27 -25.05 8.80
CA GLY A 49 -6.64 -26.38 8.30
C GLY A 49 -6.47 -26.51 6.78
N ILE A 50 -6.99 -25.56 6.02
CA ILE A 50 -6.79 -25.48 4.56
C ILE A 50 -5.30 -25.32 4.25
N GLY A 51 -4.63 -24.43 4.97
CA GLY A 51 -3.19 -24.21 4.81
C GLY A 51 -2.37 -25.46 5.04
N PHE A 52 -2.67 -26.25 6.06
CA PHE A 52 -2.02 -27.53 6.34
C PHE A 52 -2.25 -28.56 5.25
N ALA A 53 -3.49 -28.66 4.74
CA ALA A 53 -3.83 -29.55 3.62
C ALA A 53 -3.06 -29.18 2.34
N LEU A 54 -3.00 -27.90 1.97
CA LEU A 54 -2.25 -27.43 0.81
C LEU A 54 -0.74 -27.63 0.94
N ARG A 55 -0.19 -27.42 2.14
CA ARG A 55 1.23 -27.67 2.43
C ARG A 55 1.64 -29.13 2.24
N ALA A 56 0.72 -30.07 2.48
CA ALA A 56 0.98 -31.51 2.32
C ALA A 56 1.25 -31.91 0.86
N ILE A 57 0.87 -31.09 -0.11
CA ILE A 57 1.12 -31.33 -1.54
C ILE A 57 2.63 -31.28 -1.81
N LYS A 58 3.20 -32.42 -2.19
CA LYS A 58 4.63 -32.53 -2.51
C LYS A 58 4.90 -32.13 -3.97
N PRO A 59 5.73 -31.10 -4.23
CA PRO A 59 6.10 -30.76 -5.60
C PRO A 59 7.04 -31.80 -6.18
N ARG A 60 6.77 -32.21 -7.43
CA ARG A 60 7.61 -33.16 -8.18
C ARG A 60 8.95 -32.56 -8.61
N SER A 61 9.02 -31.25 -8.77
CA SER A 61 10.20 -30.49 -9.16
C SER A 61 10.39 -29.29 -8.21
N LYS A 62 11.64 -28.94 -7.89
CA LYS A 62 12.00 -27.75 -7.09
C LYS A 62 12.25 -26.52 -7.95
N VAL A 63 12.08 -26.61 -9.27
CA VAL A 63 12.31 -25.50 -10.19
C VAL A 63 11.18 -24.49 -10.06
N PHE A 64 11.54 -23.22 -9.88
CA PHE A 64 10.65 -22.10 -9.64
C PHE A 64 11.08 -20.94 -10.55
N TYR A 65 10.27 -20.68 -11.57
CA TYR A 65 10.51 -19.59 -12.52
C TYR A 65 9.78 -18.31 -12.11
N MET A 66 10.02 -17.22 -12.82
CA MET A 66 9.35 -15.92 -12.59
C MET A 66 7.83 -16.03 -12.74
N ARG A 67 7.36 -16.88 -13.67
CA ARG A 67 5.94 -17.15 -13.91
C ARG A 67 5.24 -17.68 -12.65
N GLU A 68 5.82 -18.71 -12.01
CA GLU A 68 5.32 -19.24 -10.74
C GLU A 68 5.37 -18.18 -9.64
N GLY A 69 6.38 -17.31 -9.64
CA GLY A 69 6.51 -16.18 -8.72
C GLY A 69 5.34 -15.20 -8.83
N PHE A 70 5.08 -14.68 -10.03
CA PHE A 70 3.97 -13.76 -10.26
C PHE A 70 2.62 -14.38 -9.93
N THR A 71 2.37 -15.62 -10.39
CA THR A 71 1.12 -16.31 -10.12
C THR A 71 0.93 -16.56 -8.62
N ALA A 72 1.96 -17.02 -7.91
CA ALA A 72 1.90 -17.25 -6.48
C ALA A 72 1.65 -15.95 -5.72
N THR A 73 2.31 -14.85 -6.12
CA THR A 73 2.10 -13.52 -5.53
C THR A 73 0.64 -13.09 -5.68
N ALA A 74 0.13 -13.03 -6.90
CA ALA A 74 -1.23 -12.55 -7.14
C ALA A 74 -2.29 -13.44 -6.45
N LEU A 75 -2.17 -14.76 -6.55
CA LEU A 75 -3.09 -15.68 -5.87
C LEU A 75 -3.02 -15.58 -4.35
N SER A 76 -1.84 -15.30 -3.78
CA SER A 76 -1.68 -15.10 -2.33
C SER A 76 -2.50 -13.92 -1.84
N TRP A 77 -2.41 -12.78 -2.52
CA TRP A 77 -3.17 -11.58 -2.15
C TRP A 77 -4.68 -11.78 -2.29
N ILE A 78 -5.12 -12.47 -3.34
CA ILE A 78 -6.53 -12.82 -3.51
C ILE A 78 -7.01 -13.75 -2.37
N VAL A 79 -6.25 -14.80 -2.08
CA VAL A 79 -6.65 -15.82 -1.10
C VAL A 79 -6.70 -15.26 0.32
N ILE A 80 -5.68 -14.49 0.76
CA ILE A 80 -5.71 -13.83 2.07
C ILE A 80 -6.87 -12.83 2.19
N SER A 81 -7.18 -12.12 1.11
CA SER A 81 -8.29 -11.17 1.12
C SER A 81 -9.65 -11.88 1.24
N VAL A 82 -9.83 -13.01 0.57
CA VAL A 82 -11.06 -13.80 0.67
C VAL A 82 -11.23 -14.39 2.07
N VAL A 83 -10.17 -14.95 2.65
CA VAL A 83 -10.23 -15.50 4.02
C VAL A 83 -10.39 -14.39 5.05
N GLY A 84 -9.63 -13.29 4.90
CA GLY A 84 -9.71 -12.13 5.78
C GLY A 84 -11.04 -11.39 5.73
N ALA A 85 -11.87 -11.57 4.68
CA ALA A 85 -13.23 -11.05 4.59
C ALA A 85 -14.24 -11.83 5.45
N ALA A 86 -13.95 -13.11 5.74
CA ALA A 86 -14.88 -13.97 6.48
C ALA A 86 -15.31 -13.40 7.85
N PRO A 87 -14.42 -12.82 8.69
CA PRO A 87 -14.83 -12.21 9.94
C PRO A 87 -15.86 -11.10 9.78
N PHE A 88 -15.77 -10.26 8.75
CA PHE A 88 -16.72 -9.18 8.50
C PHE A 88 -18.12 -9.71 8.16
N VAL A 89 -18.19 -10.73 7.29
CA VAL A 89 -19.46 -11.36 6.89
C VAL A 89 -20.08 -12.14 8.05
N LEU A 90 -19.29 -12.99 8.72
CA LEU A 90 -19.78 -13.89 9.77
C LEU A 90 -20.21 -13.15 11.04
N THR A 91 -19.62 -12.00 11.36
CA THR A 91 -20.06 -11.14 12.47
C THR A 91 -21.27 -10.28 12.10
N GLY A 92 -21.63 -10.20 10.81
CA GLY A 92 -22.69 -9.34 10.32
C GLY A 92 -22.31 -7.85 10.26
N CYS A 93 -21.05 -7.49 10.55
CA CYS A 93 -20.59 -6.07 10.43
C CYS A 93 -20.65 -5.58 8.99
N ILE A 94 -20.35 -6.45 8.02
CA ILE A 94 -20.47 -6.19 6.58
C ILE A 94 -21.14 -7.42 5.95
N PRO A 95 -22.49 -7.43 5.85
CA PRO A 95 -23.23 -8.62 5.42
C PRO A 95 -23.01 -8.98 3.94
N ASN A 96 -22.79 -7.97 3.07
CA ASN A 96 -22.53 -8.19 1.64
C ASN A 96 -21.11 -8.74 1.44
N PRO A 97 -20.93 -9.94 0.83
CA PRO A 97 -19.60 -10.51 0.58
C PRO A 97 -18.70 -9.67 -0.33
N VAL A 98 -19.27 -8.92 -1.30
CA VAL A 98 -18.51 -8.03 -2.19
C VAL A 98 -17.96 -6.84 -1.40
N ASP A 99 -18.77 -6.28 -0.51
CA ASP A 99 -18.37 -5.18 0.37
C ASP A 99 -17.31 -5.65 1.38
N ALA A 100 -17.48 -6.83 1.98
CA ALA A 100 -16.49 -7.41 2.87
C ALA A 100 -15.15 -7.69 2.16
N LEU A 101 -15.21 -8.16 0.92
CA LEU A 101 -14.01 -8.37 0.10
C LEU A 101 -13.35 -7.02 -0.27
N PHE A 102 -14.14 -6.00 -0.63
CA PHE A 102 -13.64 -4.64 -0.90
C PHE A 102 -12.88 -4.09 0.32
N GLU A 103 -13.49 -4.13 1.51
CA GLU A 103 -12.90 -3.65 2.74
C GLU A 103 -11.60 -4.41 3.08
N THR A 104 -11.60 -5.73 2.89
CA THR A 104 -10.43 -6.57 3.20
C THR A 104 -9.31 -6.39 2.18
N VAL A 105 -9.63 -6.31 0.89
CA VAL A 105 -8.64 -5.99 -0.15
C VAL A 105 -8.05 -4.62 0.10
N SER A 106 -8.90 -3.62 0.39
CA SER A 106 -8.44 -2.28 0.78
C SER A 106 -7.52 -2.33 1.99
N GLY A 107 -7.83 -3.18 2.97
CA GLY A 107 -6.99 -3.43 4.14
C GLY A 107 -5.62 -3.98 3.76
N PHE A 108 -5.56 -5.13 3.13
CA PHE A 108 -4.29 -5.76 2.79
C PHE A 108 -3.47 -4.99 1.75
N THR A 109 -4.12 -4.40 0.72
CA THR A 109 -3.42 -3.57 -0.26
C THR A 109 -3.02 -2.20 0.28
N THR A 110 -3.34 -1.93 1.55
CA THR A 110 -3.04 -0.66 2.22
C THR A 110 -3.63 0.55 1.48
N THR A 111 -4.81 0.37 0.91
CA THR A 111 -5.50 1.43 0.17
C THR A 111 -6.25 2.38 1.09
N GLY A 112 -6.96 1.86 2.10
CA GLY A 112 -7.75 2.68 3.03
C GLY A 112 -9.10 3.17 2.49
N ALA A 113 -9.48 2.78 1.27
CA ALA A 113 -10.83 3.00 0.77
C ALA A 113 -11.82 2.13 1.56
N SER A 114 -12.86 2.73 2.14
CA SER A 114 -13.84 2.03 2.98
C SER A 114 -15.24 2.09 2.37
N ILE A 115 -16.00 1.02 2.54
CA ILE A 115 -17.43 0.99 2.22
C ILE A 115 -18.29 1.33 3.44
N LEU A 116 -17.69 1.44 4.61
CA LEU A 116 -18.40 1.63 5.87
C LEU A 116 -18.80 3.10 6.03
N PRO A 117 -20.08 3.40 6.27
CA PRO A 117 -20.53 4.76 6.57
C PRO A 117 -20.15 5.19 8.00
N GLU A 118 -20.04 4.22 8.91
CA GLU A 118 -19.72 4.44 10.32
C GLU A 118 -18.78 3.34 10.82
N VAL A 119 -17.71 3.75 11.50
CA VAL A 119 -16.70 2.82 12.04
C VAL A 119 -16.66 2.77 13.57
N GLU A 120 -17.22 3.77 14.26
CA GLU A 120 -17.11 3.91 15.71
C GLU A 120 -17.94 2.86 16.47
N SER A 121 -19.04 2.40 15.86
CA SER A 121 -19.92 1.35 16.40
C SER A 121 -19.38 -0.07 16.23
N LEU A 122 -18.29 -0.26 15.46
CA LEU A 122 -17.74 -1.58 15.20
C LEU A 122 -17.11 -2.21 16.46
N PRO A 123 -17.21 -3.54 16.61
CA PRO A 123 -16.51 -4.27 17.65
C PRO A 123 -14.99 -4.02 17.61
N LYS A 124 -14.35 -3.98 18.78
CA LYS A 124 -12.91 -3.70 18.91
C LYS A 124 -12.04 -4.74 18.19
N GLY A 125 -12.44 -6.02 18.20
CA GLY A 125 -11.77 -7.07 17.45
C GLY A 125 -11.80 -6.81 15.93
N ILE A 126 -12.93 -6.35 15.40
CA ILE A 126 -13.07 -5.98 13.97
C ILE A 126 -12.23 -4.73 13.62
N LEU A 127 -12.27 -3.69 14.47
CA LEU A 127 -11.40 -2.50 14.30
C LEU A 127 -9.92 -2.87 14.33
N PHE A 128 -9.53 -3.77 15.25
CA PHE A 128 -8.16 -4.28 15.31
C PHE A 128 -7.78 -4.99 14.01
N TRP A 129 -8.63 -5.92 13.53
CA TRP A 129 -8.36 -6.64 12.28
C TRP A 129 -8.21 -5.70 11.09
N ARG A 130 -9.13 -4.77 10.95
CA ARG A 130 -9.12 -3.73 9.91
C ARG A 130 -7.80 -2.98 9.83
N SER A 131 -7.31 -2.43 10.94
CA SER A 131 -6.03 -1.71 10.99
C SER A 131 -4.83 -2.65 10.88
N PHE A 132 -4.93 -3.87 11.42
CA PHE A 132 -3.84 -4.83 11.39
C PHE A 132 -3.59 -5.40 9.99
N THR A 133 -4.62 -5.50 9.13
CA THR A 133 -4.42 -5.86 7.72
C THR A 133 -3.50 -4.86 7.00
N HIS A 134 -3.57 -3.57 7.32
CA HIS A 134 -2.62 -2.57 6.81
C HIS A 134 -1.19 -2.86 7.24
N TRP A 135 -0.99 -3.19 8.51
CA TRP A 135 0.34 -3.50 9.02
C TRP A 135 0.95 -4.73 8.34
N ILE A 136 0.15 -5.77 8.12
CA ILE A 136 0.56 -6.98 7.39
C ILE A 136 0.87 -6.64 5.92
N GLY A 137 -0.02 -5.87 5.28
CA GLY A 137 0.08 -5.50 3.87
C GLY A 137 1.23 -4.55 3.56
N GLY A 138 1.60 -3.66 4.52
CA GLY A 138 2.60 -2.62 4.31
C GLY A 138 3.96 -3.13 3.89
N MET A 139 4.46 -4.18 4.53
CA MET A 139 5.74 -4.82 4.16
C MET A 139 5.61 -5.96 3.16
N GLY A 140 4.37 -6.29 2.76
CA GLY A 140 4.09 -7.39 1.83
C GLY A 140 4.08 -8.76 2.49
N VAL A 141 3.09 -9.56 2.12
CA VAL A 141 2.84 -10.88 2.71
C VAL A 141 3.95 -11.87 2.40
N LEU A 142 4.49 -11.83 1.17
CA LEU A 142 5.55 -12.75 0.76
C LEU A 142 6.93 -12.36 1.31
N VAL A 143 7.20 -11.07 1.51
CA VAL A 143 8.43 -10.63 2.19
C VAL A 143 8.42 -11.09 3.65
N PHE A 144 7.24 -11.05 4.30
CA PHE A 144 7.05 -11.64 5.63
C PHE A 144 7.31 -13.15 5.62
N LEU A 145 6.72 -13.89 4.67
CA LEU A 145 6.96 -15.31 4.49
C LEU A 145 8.45 -15.63 4.30
N LEU A 146 9.15 -14.85 3.45
CA LEU A 146 10.58 -15.00 3.20
C LEU A 146 11.44 -14.76 4.44
N SER A 147 10.99 -13.89 5.36
CA SER A 147 11.72 -13.63 6.61
C SER A 147 11.66 -14.82 7.58
N LEU A 148 10.56 -15.56 7.57
CA LEU A 148 10.28 -16.66 8.51
C LEU A 148 10.73 -18.02 8.00
N LEU A 149 10.57 -18.31 6.70
CA LEU A 149 10.80 -19.65 6.15
C LEU A 149 12.14 -19.76 5.42
N PRO A 150 12.96 -20.77 5.74
CA PRO A 150 14.15 -21.13 4.96
C PRO A 150 13.72 -21.86 3.68
N LEU A 151 13.32 -21.12 2.64
CA LEU A 151 13.07 -21.70 1.33
C LEU A 151 14.41 -22.04 0.66
N THR A 152 14.55 -23.21 0.07
CA THR A 152 15.77 -23.65 -0.62
C THR A 152 15.71 -23.36 -2.11
N GLY A 153 16.82 -22.89 -2.71
CA GLY A 153 16.94 -22.66 -4.16
C GLY A 153 16.69 -21.21 -4.60
N GLY A 154 16.66 -20.95 -5.91
CA GLY A 154 16.48 -19.61 -6.51
C GLY A 154 15.11 -18.96 -6.31
N SER A 155 14.18 -19.62 -5.64
CA SER A 155 12.81 -19.19 -5.39
C SER A 155 12.71 -17.84 -4.67
N HIS A 156 13.62 -17.56 -3.74
CA HIS A 156 13.63 -16.34 -2.94
C HIS A 156 13.73 -15.06 -3.77
N VAL A 157 14.63 -15.08 -4.77
CA VAL A 157 14.87 -13.91 -5.62
C VAL A 157 13.67 -13.59 -6.48
N ASN A 158 13.03 -14.62 -7.03
CA ASN A 158 11.86 -14.45 -7.91
C ASN A 158 10.63 -13.99 -7.13
N LEU A 159 10.41 -14.49 -5.91
CA LEU A 159 9.33 -14.02 -5.03
C LEU A 159 9.55 -12.57 -4.60
N MET A 160 10.76 -12.23 -4.14
CA MET A 160 11.06 -10.86 -3.72
C MET A 160 10.95 -9.87 -4.88
N LYS A 161 11.37 -10.24 -6.09
CA LYS A 161 11.20 -9.40 -7.29
C LYS A 161 9.73 -9.23 -7.68
N ALA A 162 8.89 -10.24 -7.43
CA ALA A 162 7.47 -10.20 -7.77
C ALA A 162 6.64 -9.30 -6.83
N GLU A 163 7.10 -9.08 -5.59
CA GLU A 163 6.38 -8.30 -4.59
C GLU A 163 7.05 -6.95 -4.25
N SER A 164 8.36 -6.81 -4.49
CA SER A 164 9.06 -5.57 -4.14
C SER A 164 8.70 -4.43 -5.10
N PRO A 165 8.11 -3.34 -4.60
CA PRO A 165 7.72 -2.21 -5.43
C PRO A 165 8.93 -1.42 -5.93
N GLY A 166 8.98 -1.15 -7.24
CA GLY A 166 9.93 -0.24 -7.85
C GLY A 166 10.90 -0.84 -8.87
N PRO A 167 11.57 0.00 -9.66
CA PRO A 167 12.36 -0.42 -10.81
C PRO A 167 13.69 -1.11 -10.49
N GLN A 168 14.18 -1.05 -9.24
CA GLN A 168 15.43 -1.70 -8.82
C GLN A 168 15.35 -2.20 -7.38
N VAL A 169 15.67 -3.47 -7.18
CA VAL A 169 15.89 -4.05 -5.86
C VAL A 169 17.41 -4.18 -5.67
N ASP A 170 18.03 -3.22 -5.02
CA ASP A 170 19.42 -3.34 -4.58
C ASP A 170 19.50 -4.41 -3.48
N LYS A 171 20.38 -5.39 -3.66
CA LYS A 171 20.64 -6.40 -2.62
C LYS A 171 21.37 -5.73 -1.46
N LEU A 172 20.71 -5.58 -0.32
CA LEU A 172 21.31 -5.03 0.90
C LEU A 172 22.41 -5.93 1.45
N VAL A 173 22.19 -7.24 1.36
CA VAL A 173 23.13 -8.27 1.80
C VAL A 173 23.08 -9.48 0.86
N PRO A 174 24.10 -10.37 0.85
CA PRO A 174 24.19 -11.51 -0.07
C PRO A 174 23.00 -12.48 0.01
N LYS A 175 22.35 -12.59 1.19
CA LYS A 175 21.21 -13.50 1.41
C LYS A 175 19.89 -12.69 1.43
N VAL A 176 18.96 -13.01 0.56
CA VAL A 176 17.62 -12.40 0.47
C VAL A 176 16.87 -12.45 1.81
N GLN A 177 16.94 -13.59 2.51
CA GLN A 177 16.30 -13.74 3.82
C GLN A 177 16.85 -12.75 4.88
N SER A 178 18.17 -12.49 4.87
CA SER A 178 18.77 -11.50 5.77
C SER A 178 18.32 -10.10 5.45
N THR A 179 18.15 -9.76 4.15
CA THR A 179 17.57 -8.49 3.70
C THR A 179 16.15 -8.35 4.25
N ALA A 180 15.28 -9.34 4.05
CA ALA A 180 13.91 -9.32 4.54
C ALA A 180 13.84 -9.10 6.07
N LYS A 181 14.65 -9.82 6.85
CA LYS A 181 14.71 -9.66 8.32
C LYS A 181 15.10 -8.24 8.75
N ILE A 182 16.08 -7.64 8.09
CA ILE A 182 16.53 -6.28 8.40
C ILE A 182 15.40 -5.27 8.08
N LEU A 183 14.76 -5.39 6.92
CA LEU A 183 13.67 -4.51 6.53
C LEU A 183 12.49 -4.61 7.52
N TYR A 184 12.11 -5.85 7.92
CA TYR A 184 11.09 -6.05 8.95
C TYR A 184 11.50 -5.49 10.32
N GLY A 185 12.77 -5.62 10.69
CA GLY A 185 13.29 -5.04 11.93
C GLY A 185 13.16 -3.51 11.94
N ILE A 186 13.48 -2.84 10.83
CA ILE A 186 13.33 -1.39 10.69
C ILE A 186 11.84 -1.00 10.76
N TYR A 187 10.98 -1.73 10.02
CA TYR A 187 9.54 -1.52 10.01
C TYR A 187 8.94 -1.60 11.42
N LEU A 188 9.25 -2.67 12.14
CA LEU A 188 8.80 -2.86 13.53
C LEU A 188 9.34 -1.78 14.47
N ALA A 189 10.60 -1.40 14.34
CA ALA A 189 11.22 -0.37 15.17
C ALA A 189 10.54 0.99 14.97
N LEU A 190 10.26 1.38 13.72
CA LEU A 190 9.53 2.62 13.41
C LEU A 190 8.08 2.57 13.93
N THR A 191 7.38 1.42 13.78
CA THR A 191 6.03 1.24 14.32
C THR A 191 6.00 1.40 15.85
N LEU A 192 6.95 0.78 16.56
CA LEU A 192 7.04 0.90 18.01
C LEU A 192 7.42 2.32 18.45
N LEU A 193 8.29 2.98 17.69
CA LEU A 193 8.66 4.37 17.97
C LEU A 193 7.45 5.30 17.82
N GLU A 194 6.65 5.17 16.78
CA GLU A 194 5.41 5.93 16.60
C GLU A 194 4.44 5.67 17.75
N LEU A 195 4.23 4.39 18.10
CA LEU A 195 3.37 4.02 19.24
C LEU A 195 3.77 4.75 20.53
N VAL A 196 5.08 4.84 20.82
CA VAL A 196 5.57 5.55 22.00
C VAL A 196 5.24 7.04 21.93
N PHE A 197 5.43 7.70 20.78
CA PHE A 197 5.08 9.12 20.61
C PHE A 197 3.57 9.38 20.74
N LEU A 198 2.72 8.48 20.21
CA LEU A 198 1.26 8.61 20.33
C LEU A 198 0.81 8.46 21.79
N LEU A 199 1.37 7.48 22.52
CA LEU A 199 1.12 7.30 23.95
C LEU A 199 1.58 8.52 24.77
N ALA A 200 2.74 9.09 24.45
CA ALA A 200 3.24 10.32 25.08
C ALA A 200 2.31 11.53 24.79
N GLY A 201 1.60 11.52 23.68
CA GLY A 201 0.55 12.49 23.33
C GLY A 201 -0.79 12.28 24.04
N GLY A 202 -0.89 11.26 24.91
CA GLY A 202 -2.10 10.95 25.69
C GLY A 202 -3.13 10.11 24.92
N MET A 203 -2.78 9.52 23.76
CA MET A 203 -3.67 8.62 23.04
C MET A 203 -3.79 7.29 23.79
N PRO A 204 -5.00 6.70 23.98
CA PRO A 204 -5.19 5.39 24.59
C PRO A 204 -4.42 4.31 23.82
N LEU A 205 -3.90 3.29 24.52
CA LEU A 205 -3.07 2.23 23.93
C LEU A 205 -3.71 1.57 22.72
N PHE A 206 -5.00 1.22 22.81
CA PHE A 206 -5.71 0.58 21.70
C PHE A 206 -5.75 1.47 20.46
N GLU A 207 -6.15 2.74 20.63
CA GLU A 207 -6.20 3.73 19.52
C GLU A 207 -4.80 4.00 18.95
N ALA A 208 -3.79 4.12 19.81
CA ALA A 208 -2.39 4.30 19.40
C ALA A 208 -1.86 3.11 18.59
N MET A 209 -2.24 1.87 18.95
CA MET A 209 -1.90 0.67 18.18
C MET A 209 -2.55 0.69 16.79
N LEU A 210 -3.86 0.98 16.72
CA LEU A 210 -4.58 1.05 15.44
C LEU A 210 -3.99 2.13 14.53
N THR A 211 -3.69 3.30 15.08
CA THR A 211 -3.04 4.40 14.36
C THR A 211 -1.68 3.97 13.83
N SER A 212 -0.83 3.41 14.69
CA SER A 212 0.52 2.97 14.28
C SER A 212 0.47 1.88 13.21
N PHE A 213 -0.52 0.99 13.22
CA PHE A 213 -0.70 -0.01 12.15
C PHE A 213 -1.09 0.64 10.83
N GLY A 214 -2.03 1.60 10.87
CA GLY A 214 -2.46 2.33 9.68
C GLY A 214 -1.37 3.20 9.09
N THR A 215 -0.61 3.92 9.93
CA THR A 215 0.51 4.77 9.49
C THR A 215 1.66 3.93 8.94
N ALA A 216 2.09 2.89 9.68
CA ALA A 216 3.20 2.04 9.27
C ALA A 216 2.91 1.31 7.95
N GLY A 217 1.70 0.78 7.81
CA GLY A 217 1.25 0.18 6.56
C GLY A 217 1.03 1.18 5.44
N THR A 218 0.96 2.49 5.74
CA THR A 218 0.48 3.54 4.83
C THR A 218 -0.90 3.22 4.26
N GLY A 219 -1.84 2.87 5.15
CA GLY A 219 -3.12 2.29 4.75
C GLY A 219 -4.35 3.16 5.02
N GLY A 220 -4.38 3.99 6.08
CA GLY A 220 -5.39 5.02 6.27
C GLY A 220 -6.72 4.62 6.90
N PHE A 221 -6.94 3.36 7.28
CA PHE A 221 -8.14 3.01 8.03
C PHE A 221 -8.15 3.68 9.42
N GLY A 222 -9.12 4.56 9.61
CA GLY A 222 -9.40 5.17 10.90
C GLY A 222 -10.32 4.30 11.78
N PHE A 223 -10.33 4.62 13.07
CA PHE A 223 -11.27 4.10 14.07
C PHE A 223 -12.29 5.17 14.51
N ARG A 224 -12.19 6.38 13.93
CA ARG A 224 -13.15 7.47 14.02
C ARG A 224 -13.65 7.88 12.64
N ASN A 225 -14.89 8.34 12.58
CA ASN A 225 -15.51 8.77 11.33
C ASN A 225 -14.84 10.05 10.78
N ASP A 226 -14.36 10.93 11.66
CA ASP A 226 -13.65 12.17 11.32
C ASP A 226 -12.14 12.00 11.12
N SER A 227 -11.65 10.76 11.09
CA SER A 227 -10.24 10.39 10.99
C SER A 227 -9.38 11.10 12.05
N PHE A 228 -8.59 12.13 11.70
CA PHE A 228 -7.74 12.88 12.66
C PHE A 228 -8.21 14.31 12.93
N ALA A 229 -9.41 14.72 12.47
CA ALA A 229 -9.87 16.10 12.61
C ALA A 229 -10.01 16.54 14.08
N SER A 230 -10.52 15.65 14.96
CA SER A 230 -10.73 15.92 16.38
C SER A 230 -9.49 15.71 17.27
N PHE A 231 -8.38 15.22 16.73
CA PHE A 231 -7.16 14.99 17.52
C PHE A 231 -6.34 16.27 17.73
N SER A 232 -5.54 16.26 18.81
CA SER A 232 -4.68 17.40 19.16
C SER A 232 -3.64 17.69 18.06
N PRO A 233 -3.19 18.96 17.94
CA PRO A 233 -2.11 19.33 17.01
C PRO A 233 -0.85 18.49 17.17
N TYR A 234 -0.51 18.07 18.40
CA TYR A 234 0.63 17.19 18.64
C TYR A 234 0.48 15.84 17.93
N ILE A 235 -0.67 15.17 18.10
CA ILE A 235 -0.94 13.87 17.47
C ILE A 235 -0.95 14.00 15.96
N GLN A 236 -1.57 15.05 15.41
CA GLN A 236 -1.56 15.30 13.96
C GLN A 236 -0.12 15.46 13.44
N TRP A 237 0.77 16.18 14.14
CA TRP A 237 2.18 16.29 13.74
C TRP A 237 2.95 14.98 13.86
N VAL A 238 2.75 14.20 14.92
CA VAL A 238 3.37 12.87 15.06
C VAL A 238 2.99 12.00 13.87
N VAL A 239 1.69 11.86 13.58
CA VAL A 239 1.22 11.05 12.45
C VAL A 239 1.78 11.58 11.12
N THR A 240 1.78 12.90 10.89
CA THR A 240 2.36 13.51 9.68
C THR A 240 3.82 13.11 9.48
N VAL A 241 4.63 13.25 10.52
CA VAL A 241 6.06 12.93 10.45
C VAL A 241 6.26 11.44 10.16
N PHE A 242 5.52 10.55 10.86
CA PHE A 242 5.66 9.11 10.64
C PHE A 242 5.13 8.66 9.29
N MET A 243 4.02 9.22 8.77
CA MET A 243 3.60 8.97 7.38
C MET A 243 4.73 9.27 6.40
N ILE A 244 5.34 10.46 6.49
CA ILE A 244 6.46 10.87 5.63
C ILE A 244 7.66 9.91 5.79
N LEU A 245 7.99 9.49 7.01
CA LEU A 245 9.07 8.55 7.27
C LEU A 245 8.80 7.17 6.66
N PHE A 246 7.60 6.61 6.78
CA PHE A 246 7.25 5.33 6.15
C PHE A 246 7.22 5.40 4.62
N GLY A 247 7.04 6.58 4.03
CA GLY A 247 7.17 6.82 2.60
C GLY A 247 8.61 6.86 2.06
N VAL A 248 9.63 6.93 2.92
CA VAL A 248 11.04 6.86 2.53
C VAL A 248 11.46 5.41 2.25
N THR A 249 12.31 5.20 1.26
CA THR A 249 12.87 3.86 0.96
C THR A 249 13.58 3.25 2.18
N PHE A 250 13.25 2.00 2.52
CA PHE A 250 13.89 1.29 3.64
C PHE A 250 15.40 1.07 3.45
N ASN A 251 15.88 1.12 2.19
CA ASN A 251 17.31 1.11 1.90
C ASN A 251 18.04 2.33 2.49
N ALA A 252 17.41 3.51 2.51
CA ALA A 252 17.99 4.69 3.14
C ALA A 252 18.19 4.48 4.64
N TYR A 253 17.21 3.89 5.35
CA TYR A 253 17.35 3.56 6.77
C TYR A 253 18.45 2.53 7.03
N PHE A 254 18.57 1.52 6.18
CA PHE A 254 19.67 0.57 6.26
C PHE A 254 21.04 1.27 6.13
N LEU A 255 21.19 2.19 5.17
CA LEU A 255 22.40 2.99 5.00
C LEU A 255 22.69 3.88 6.22
N LEU A 256 21.65 4.44 6.85
CA LEU A 256 21.79 5.21 8.09
C LEU A 256 22.29 4.33 9.26
N LEU A 257 21.72 3.13 9.41
CA LEU A 257 22.18 2.15 10.41
C LEU A 257 23.64 1.74 10.21
N MET A 258 24.07 1.63 8.93
CA MET A 258 25.47 1.35 8.56
C MET A 258 26.37 2.60 8.63
N ARG A 259 25.89 3.72 9.20
CA ARG A 259 26.59 5.02 9.31
C ARG A 259 27.05 5.61 7.98
N ARG A 260 26.39 5.24 6.87
CA ARG A 260 26.68 5.78 5.52
C ARG A 260 25.80 6.96 5.16
N PHE A 261 25.75 7.97 6.04
CA PHE A 261 24.85 9.14 5.93
C PHE A 261 24.92 9.85 4.58
N ARG A 262 26.15 10.06 4.06
CA ARG A 262 26.37 10.71 2.76
C ARG A 262 25.70 9.97 1.60
N ARG A 263 25.70 8.62 1.64
CA ARG A 263 25.05 7.83 0.58
C ARG A 263 23.54 7.86 0.69
N ALA A 264 22.99 7.81 1.89
CA ALA A 264 21.56 7.94 2.12
C ALA A 264 21.05 9.32 1.61
N ALA A 265 21.71 10.41 1.99
CA ALA A 265 21.37 11.77 1.57
C ALA A 265 21.66 12.06 0.08
N ALA A 266 22.56 11.31 -0.57
CA ALA A 266 22.88 11.47 -1.98
C ALA A 266 21.85 10.82 -2.91
N SER A 267 20.91 9.98 -2.41
CA SER A 267 19.88 9.36 -3.23
C SER A 267 19.00 10.43 -3.88
N GLU A 268 18.95 10.42 -5.22
CA GLU A 268 18.15 11.37 -5.98
C GLU A 268 16.65 11.16 -5.75
N GLU A 269 16.21 9.91 -5.52
CA GLU A 269 14.83 9.59 -5.21
C GLU A 269 14.41 10.20 -3.87
N VAL A 270 15.21 10.02 -2.82
CA VAL A 270 14.92 10.57 -1.48
C VAL A 270 14.89 12.10 -1.52
N ARG A 271 15.84 12.72 -2.21
CA ARG A 271 15.84 14.19 -2.39
C ARG A 271 14.63 14.67 -3.17
N GLY A 272 14.31 14.00 -4.30
CA GLY A 272 13.13 14.32 -5.10
C GLY A 272 11.84 14.22 -4.30
N TYR A 273 11.71 13.17 -3.49
CA TYR A 273 10.57 12.97 -2.60
C TYR A 273 10.39 14.16 -1.61
N PHE A 274 11.45 14.55 -0.89
CA PHE A 274 11.36 15.67 0.05
C PHE A 274 11.15 17.02 -0.65
N VAL A 275 11.71 17.22 -1.85
CA VAL A 275 11.48 18.44 -2.65
C VAL A 275 10.01 18.55 -3.06
N VAL A 276 9.41 17.46 -3.54
CA VAL A 276 7.98 17.44 -3.92
C VAL A 276 7.10 17.73 -2.70
N ILE A 277 7.37 17.11 -1.56
CA ILE A 277 6.63 17.36 -0.31
C ILE A 277 6.73 18.83 0.10
N ALA A 278 7.95 19.39 0.16
CA ALA A 278 8.15 20.75 0.58
C ALA A 278 7.48 21.76 -0.38
N ALA A 279 7.56 21.53 -1.69
CA ALA A 279 6.92 22.37 -2.69
C ALA A 279 5.38 22.30 -2.57
N ALA A 280 4.80 21.11 -2.44
CA ALA A 280 3.36 20.94 -2.28
C ALA A 280 2.84 21.57 -0.98
N ILE A 281 3.55 21.37 0.14
CA ILE A 281 3.19 22.01 1.41
C ILE A 281 3.22 23.55 1.28
N ALA A 282 4.25 24.11 0.64
CA ALA A 282 4.36 25.55 0.46
C ALA A 282 3.23 26.12 -0.41
N ILE A 283 2.92 25.46 -1.56
CA ILE A 283 1.84 25.88 -2.47
C ILE A 283 0.49 25.81 -1.76
N ILE A 284 0.18 24.67 -1.13
CA ILE A 284 -1.12 24.48 -0.46
C ILE A 284 -1.23 25.46 0.73
N THR A 285 -0.21 25.57 1.58
CA THR A 285 -0.25 26.50 2.74
C THR A 285 -0.54 27.92 2.29
N ALA A 286 0.12 28.41 1.24
CA ALA A 286 -0.12 29.74 0.70
C ALA A 286 -1.55 29.91 0.14
N ASN A 287 -2.12 28.85 -0.46
CA ASN A 287 -3.44 28.89 -1.06
C ASN A 287 -4.58 28.80 -0.04
N ILE A 288 -4.39 28.05 1.07
CA ILE A 288 -5.42 27.86 2.11
C ILE A 288 -5.26 28.79 3.32
N TYR A 289 -4.23 29.64 3.35
CA TYR A 289 -3.92 30.50 4.51
C TYR A 289 -5.12 31.32 4.98
N SER A 290 -5.92 31.84 4.05
CA SER A 290 -7.10 32.66 4.36
C SER A 290 -8.27 31.87 4.97
N LEU A 291 -8.24 30.53 4.90
CA LEU A 291 -9.30 29.68 5.45
C LEU A 291 -9.07 29.34 6.94
N TYR A 292 -7.88 29.60 7.46
CA TYR A 292 -7.48 29.21 8.82
C TYR A 292 -7.10 30.44 9.66
N ASN A 293 -7.21 30.31 10.98
CA ASN A 293 -6.96 31.41 11.93
C ASN A 293 -5.48 31.76 12.08
N SER A 294 -4.56 30.86 11.70
CA SER A 294 -3.13 31.08 11.83
C SER A 294 -2.32 30.37 10.75
N PHE A 295 -1.13 30.91 10.45
CA PHE A 295 -0.17 30.27 9.56
C PHE A 295 0.21 28.86 10.04
N GLY A 296 0.40 28.67 11.37
CA GLY A 296 0.75 27.37 11.94
C GLY A 296 -0.34 26.32 11.74
N GLU A 297 -1.61 26.71 11.76
CA GLU A 297 -2.73 25.82 11.50
C GLU A 297 -2.81 25.46 10.01
N ALA A 298 -2.75 26.44 9.13
CA ALA A 298 -2.72 26.21 7.69
C ALA A 298 -1.55 25.30 7.27
N LEU A 299 -0.35 25.55 7.83
CA LEU A 299 0.83 24.71 7.59
C LEU A 299 0.63 23.27 8.10
N ARG A 300 0.04 23.10 9.29
CA ARG A 300 -0.23 21.75 9.84
C ARG A 300 -1.19 20.98 8.94
N GLN A 301 -2.31 21.59 8.53
CA GLN A 301 -3.30 20.95 7.68
C GLN A 301 -2.70 20.63 6.30
N ALA A 302 -1.98 21.55 5.69
CA ALA A 302 -1.30 21.30 4.42
C ALA A 302 -0.27 20.17 4.52
N ALA A 303 0.58 20.18 5.58
CA ALA A 303 1.58 19.15 5.79
C ALA A 303 0.96 17.77 6.04
N PHE A 304 -0.14 17.69 6.80
CA PHE A 304 -0.85 16.46 7.07
C PHE A 304 -1.42 15.86 5.78
N GLN A 305 -2.15 16.66 4.98
CA GLN A 305 -2.77 16.16 3.75
C GLN A 305 -1.72 15.81 2.68
N VAL A 306 -0.68 16.64 2.50
CA VAL A 306 0.43 16.32 1.59
C VAL A 306 1.13 15.04 2.03
N GLY A 307 1.46 14.91 3.33
CA GLY A 307 2.06 13.69 3.88
C GLY A 307 1.17 12.48 3.64
N SER A 308 -0.12 12.58 3.93
CA SER A 308 -1.10 11.51 3.75
C SER A 308 -1.22 11.05 2.31
N ILE A 309 -1.37 11.97 1.37
CA ILE A 309 -1.63 11.65 -0.05
C ILE A 309 -0.37 11.14 -0.75
N ILE A 310 0.80 11.80 -0.59
CA ILE A 310 2.01 11.37 -1.30
C ILE A 310 2.55 10.03 -0.79
N THR A 311 2.36 9.74 0.49
CA THR A 311 2.74 8.44 1.06
C THR A 311 1.71 7.35 0.82
N THR A 312 0.59 7.72 0.21
CA THR A 312 -0.57 6.85 -0.02
C THR A 312 -1.16 6.29 1.28
N THR A 313 -1.09 7.07 2.38
CA THR A 313 -1.66 6.65 3.67
C THR A 313 -3.17 6.86 3.72
N GLY A 314 -3.68 8.02 3.26
CA GLY A 314 -5.11 8.27 3.17
C GLY A 314 -5.79 8.75 4.45
N PHE A 315 -5.09 9.00 5.56
CA PHE A 315 -5.65 9.69 6.72
C PHE A 315 -6.00 11.14 6.39
N SER A 316 -7.02 11.69 7.03
CA SER A 316 -7.40 13.09 6.89
C SER A 316 -7.51 13.81 8.24
N SER A 317 -7.07 15.06 8.30
CA SER A 317 -7.21 15.95 9.46
C SER A 317 -8.25 17.04 9.26
N CYS A 318 -8.78 17.15 8.05
CA CYS A 318 -9.85 18.07 7.66
C CYS A 318 -10.48 17.59 6.36
N ASP A 319 -11.64 18.14 6.02
CA ASP A 319 -12.26 17.93 4.73
C ASP A 319 -11.57 18.81 3.66
N PHE A 320 -10.59 18.24 2.96
CA PHE A 320 -9.86 18.95 1.91
C PHE A 320 -10.68 19.11 0.61
N ASP A 321 -11.85 18.46 0.52
CA ASP A 321 -12.75 18.67 -0.62
C ASP A 321 -13.37 20.09 -0.63
N LEU A 322 -13.39 20.72 0.53
CA LEU A 322 -13.78 22.12 0.68
C LEU A 322 -12.66 23.13 0.36
N TRP A 323 -11.44 22.64 0.05
CA TRP A 323 -10.32 23.53 -0.25
C TRP A 323 -10.43 24.15 -1.65
N PRO A 324 -9.72 25.28 -1.90
CA PRO A 324 -9.67 25.89 -3.23
C PRO A 324 -9.14 24.89 -4.28
N THR A 325 -9.61 25.03 -5.51
CA THR A 325 -9.32 24.11 -6.62
C THR A 325 -7.85 23.80 -6.79
N LEU A 326 -6.97 24.81 -6.74
CA LEU A 326 -5.52 24.61 -6.86
C LEU A 326 -5.00 23.61 -5.82
N SER A 327 -5.44 23.70 -4.56
CA SER A 327 -5.00 22.80 -3.50
C SER A 327 -5.49 21.37 -3.74
N LYS A 328 -6.74 21.19 -4.20
CA LYS A 328 -7.29 19.88 -4.58
C LYS A 328 -6.52 19.27 -5.75
N GLU A 329 -6.24 20.06 -6.79
CA GLU A 329 -5.48 19.61 -7.97
C GLU A 329 -4.04 19.20 -7.61
N VAL A 330 -3.36 19.94 -6.72
CA VAL A 330 -2.04 19.55 -6.22
C VAL A 330 -2.12 18.20 -5.51
N LEU A 331 -3.13 17.97 -4.65
CA LEU A 331 -3.32 16.67 -4.01
C LEU A 331 -3.57 15.55 -5.03
N VAL A 332 -4.41 15.79 -6.05
CA VAL A 332 -4.65 14.82 -7.13
C VAL A 332 -3.36 14.50 -7.90
N VAL A 333 -2.51 15.48 -8.20
CA VAL A 333 -1.19 15.22 -8.82
C VAL A 333 -0.30 14.38 -7.92
N LEU A 334 -0.30 14.62 -6.59
CA LEU A 334 0.45 13.82 -5.64
C LEU A 334 -0.03 12.37 -5.58
N MET A 335 -1.32 12.09 -5.83
CA MET A 335 -1.84 10.71 -5.92
C MET A 335 -1.09 9.86 -6.95
N PHE A 336 -0.69 10.46 -8.08
CA PHE A 336 0.04 9.77 -9.13
C PHE A 336 1.55 9.69 -8.86
N ILE A 337 2.13 10.63 -8.12
CA ILE A 337 3.58 10.61 -7.83
C ILE A 337 3.91 9.46 -6.87
N GLY A 338 3.19 9.36 -5.75
CA GLY A 338 3.40 8.33 -4.74
C GLY A 338 4.68 8.48 -3.92
N ALA A 339 5.02 7.43 -3.15
CA ALA A 339 6.19 7.39 -2.26
C ALA A 339 7.47 6.88 -2.95
N CYS A 340 8.56 6.71 -2.20
CA CYS A 340 9.79 6.11 -2.71
C CYS A 340 9.64 4.62 -3.02
N ALA A 341 10.36 4.11 -4.01
CA ALA A 341 10.48 2.68 -4.26
C ALA A 341 11.12 1.97 -3.07
N GLY A 342 10.59 0.80 -2.69
CA GLY A 342 11.04 0.08 -1.51
C GLY A 342 10.67 0.75 -0.18
N SER A 343 9.59 1.53 -0.15
CA SER A 343 8.85 1.97 1.03
C SER A 343 7.55 1.16 1.16
N THR A 344 6.74 1.44 2.17
CA THR A 344 5.40 0.84 2.33
C THR A 344 4.35 1.48 1.40
N GLY A 345 4.57 2.71 0.93
CA GLY A 345 3.62 3.45 0.11
C GLY A 345 3.32 2.82 -1.24
N GLY A 346 2.16 3.12 -1.80
CA GLY A 346 1.68 2.76 -3.14
C GLY A 346 2.09 3.76 -4.23
N GLY A 347 1.28 3.89 -5.27
CA GLY A 347 1.46 4.84 -6.38
C GLY A 347 2.52 4.44 -7.41
N ILE A 348 2.75 5.33 -8.38
CA ILE A 348 3.70 5.10 -9.49
C ILE A 348 5.15 5.06 -9.01
N LYS A 349 5.47 5.70 -7.90
CA LYS A 349 6.78 5.90 -7.25
C LYS A 349 7.60 7.05 -7.84
N VAL A 350 8.19 7.82 -6.92
CA VAL A 350 9.08 8.94 -7.26
C VAL A 350 10.19 8.54 -8.22
N SER A 351 10.78 7.36 -8.05
CA SER A 351 11.84 6.85 -8.93
C SER A 351 11.41 6.76 -10.39
N ARG A 352 10.19 6.27 -10.68
CA ARG A 352 9.68 6.20 -12.05
C ARG A 352 9.45 7.58 -12.65
N ILE A 353 8.92 8.52 -11.88
CA ILE A 353 8.73 9.91 -12.33
C ILE A 353 10.07 10.54 -12.68
N LEU A 354 11.11 10.33 -11.85
CA LEU A 354 12.47 10.81 -12.14
C LEU A 354 13.06 10.15 -13.38
N ILE A 355 12.89 8.83 -13.57
CA ILE A 355 13.38 8.11 -14.76
C ILE A 355 12.68 8.65 -16.01
N LEU A 356 11.35 8.84 -15.98
CA LEU A 356 10.59 9.39 -17.11
C LEU A 356 11.05 10.81 -17.45
N GLY A 357 11.23 11.69 -16.47
CA GLY A 357 11.71 13.06 -16.70
C GLY A 357 13.11 13.09 -17.31
N LYS A 358 14.02 12.22 -16.81
CA LYS A 358 15.38 12.10 -17.38
C LYS A 358 15.38 11.49 -18.78
N THR A 359 14.50 10.53 -19.04
CA THR A 359 14.35 9.93 -20.37
C THR A 359 13.81 10.95 -21.35
N LEU A 360 12.78 11.73 -20.96
CA LEU A 360 12.26 12.84 -21.78
C LEU A 360 13.36 13.87 -22.10
N GLY A 361 14.13 14.29 -21.09
CA GLY A 361 15.24 15.21 -21.28
C GLY A 361 16.34 14.66 -22.21
N LYS A 362 16.60 13.35 -22.16
CA LYS A 362 17.51 12.66 -23.09
C LYS A 362 16.95 12.71 -24.51
N GLU A 363 15.69 12.31 -24.72
CA GLU A 363 15.07 12.28 -26.06
C GLU A 363 15.00 13.68 -26.69
N LEU A 364 14.67 14.72 -25.90
CA LEU A 364 14.71 16.11 -26.38
C LEU A 364 16.11 16.54 -26.83
N LYS A 365 17.15 16.18 -26.08
CA LYS A 365 18.55 16.46 -26.48
C LYS A 365 18.96 15.72 -27.76
N THR A 366 18.54 14.46 -27.88
CA THR A 366 18.82 13.65 -29.08
C THR A 366 18.06 14.19 -30.29
N ALA A 367 16.82 14.67 -30.12
CA ALA A 367 16.05 15.29 -31.19
C ALA A 367 16.71 16.60 -31.72
N LEU A 368 17.28 17.41 -30.78
CA LEU A 368 17.98 18.64 -31.15
C LEU A 368 19.39 18.38 -31.75
N HIS A 369 20.07 17.37 -31.26
CA HIS A 369 21.41 17.01 -31.64
C HIS A 369 21.53 15.50 -31.86
N PRO A 370 21.19 14.96 -33.04
CA PRO A 370 21.13 13.52 -33.30
C PRO A 370 22.40 12.73 -33.06
N GLN A 371 23.58 13.40 -33.11
CA GLN A 371 24.89 12.78 -32.90
C GLN A 371 25.33 12.78 -31.42
N VAL A 372 24.55 13.41 -30.51
CA VAL A 372 24.90 13.49 -29.09
C VAL A 372 24.56 12.20 -28.40
N VAL A 373 25.56 11.59 -27.76
CA VAL A 373 25.33 10.49 -26.80
C VAL A 373 24.97 11.08 -25.44
N ALA A 374 23.68 11.18 -25.13
CA ALA A 374 23.16 11.69 -23.85
C ALA A 374 22.65 10.55 -22.98
N PRO A 375 23.48 9.93 -22.13
CA PRO A 375 23.03 8.85 -21.27
C PRO A 375 22.19 9.36 -20.10
N ALA A 376 21.02 8.74 -19.84
CA ALA A 376 20.28 8.99 -18.62
C ALA A 376 21.00 8.35 -17.42
N ARG A 377 21.13 9.10 -16.30
CA ARG A 377 21.81 8.66 -15.07
C ARG A 377 20.89 8.84 -13.87
N MET A 378 20.97 7.92 -12.90
CA MET A 378 20.34 8.03 -11.60
C MET A 378 21.33 7.61 -10.52
N ASP A 379 21.44 8.40 -9.45
CA ASP A 379 22.45 8.23 -8.39
C ASP A 379 23.89 8.10 -8.93
N GLY A 380 24.21 8.85 -10.01
CA GLY A 380 25.51 8.81 -10.69
C GLY A 380 25.74 7.57 -11.57
N LYS A 381 24.86 6.58 -11.58
CA LYS A 381 24.94 5.36 -12.41
C LYS A 381 24.16 5.52 -13.71
N LEU A 382 24.65 4.90 -14.79
CA LEU A 382 23.93 4.83 -16.05
C LEU A 382 22.66 4.00 -15.89
N LEU A 383 21.51 4.52 -16.34
CA LEU A 383 20.30 3.74 -16.48
C LEU A 383 20.44 2.78 -17.67
N ASN A 384 20.23 1.49 -17.42
CA ASN A 384 20.23 0.50 -18.48
C ASN A 384 18.93 0.59 -19.31
N HIS A 385 19.00 0.13 -20.56
CA HIS A 385 17.85 0.12 -21.47
C HIS A 385 16.66 -0.68 -20.94
N GLU A 386 16.92 -1.75 -20.19
CA GLU A 386 15.90 -2.59 -19.59
C GLU A 386 15.08 -1.81 -18.55
N THR A 387 15.71 -1.05 -17.67
CA THR A 387 15.02 -0.22 -16.65
C THR A 387 14.14 0.85 -17.32
N ILE A 388 14.64 1.52 -18.37
CA ILE A 388 13.86 2.53 -19.10
C ILE A 388 12.66 1.86 -19.79
N ARG A 389 12.89 0.75 -20.49
CA ARG A 389 11.85 0.00 -21.19
C ARG A 389 10.77 -0.49 -20.24
N THR A 390 11.15 -1.12 -19.12
CA THR A 390 10.20 -1.62 -18.14
C THR A 390 9.38 -0.50 -17.49
N THR A 391 9.99 0.66 -17.24
CA THR A 391 9.28 1.85 -16.76
C THR A 391 8.24 2.34 -17.77
N ASN A 392 8.61 2.44 -19.06
CA ASN A 392 7.68 2.88 -20.11
C ASN A 392 6.53 1.88 -20.31
N VAL A 393 6.82 0.56 -20.31
CA VAL A 393 5.79 -0.48 -20.44
C VAL A 393 4.87 -0.48 -19.23
N PHE A 394 5.40 -0.25 -18.02
CA PHE A 394 4.58 -0.08 -16.82
C PHE A 394 3.61 1.10 -16.96
N MET A 395 4.11 2.26 -17.41
CA MET A 395 3.26 3.45 -17.60
C MET A 395 2.19 3.23 -18.65
N ALA A 396 2.51 2.55 -19.75
CA ALA A 396 1.52 2.20 -20.77
C ALA A 396 0.43 1.27 -20.19
N ALA A 397 0.82 0.20 -19.51
CA ALA A 397 -0.12 -0.73 -18.87
C ALA A 397 -0.97 -0.02 -17.81
N TYR A 398 -0.34 0.83 -16.98
CA TYR A 398 -1.03 1.66 -16.01
C TYR A 398 -2.12 2.53 -16.67
N SER A 399 -1.77 3.25 -17.73
CA SER A 399 -2.71 4.12 -18.44
C SER A 399 -3.88 3.35 -19.05
N PHE A 400 -3.62 2.18 -19.65
CA PHE A 400 -4.69 1.35 -20.22
C PHE A 400 -5.66 0.84 -19.14
N ILE A 401 -5.15 0.35 -18.00
CA ILE A 401 -5.99 -0.12 -16.90
C ILE A 401 -6.77 1.06 -16.32
N PHE A 402 -6.10 2.19 -16.04
CA PHE A 402 -6.73 3.37 -15.49
C PHE A 402 -7.91 3.84 -16.35
N VAL A 403 -7.71 4.01 -17.67
CA VAL A 403 -8.76 4.42 -18.59
C VAL A 403 -9.86 3.36 -18.67
N GLY A 404 -9.52 2.08 -18.72
CA GLY A 404 -10.47 0.97 -18.73
C GLY A 404 -11.36 0.97 -17.48
N SER A 405 -10.76 1.04 -16.30
CA SER A 405 -11.47 1.08 -15.02
C SER A 405 -12.35 2.33 -14.91
N PHE A 406 -11.82 3.50 -15.29
CA PHE A 406 -12.56 4.76 -15.31
C PHE A 406 -13.82 4.69 -16.17
N LEU A 407 -13.73 4.10 -17.37
CA LEU A 407 -14.90 3.90 -18.25
C LEU A 407 -15.88 2.88 -17.66
N LEU A 408 -15.39 1.78 -17.07
CA LEU A 408 -16.27 0.76 -16.48
C LEU A 408 -17.05 1.27 -15.28
N ILE A 409 -16.40 2.02 -14.35
CA ILE A 409 -17.12 2.55 -13.19
C ILE A 409 -18.06 3.69 -13.53
N SER A 410 -17.87 4.38 -14.67
CA SER A 410 -18.80 5.44 -15.12
C SER A 410 -20.23 4.93 -15.39
N LEU A 411 -20.39 3.60 -15.54
CA LEU A 411 -21.69 2.97 -15.66
C LEU A 411 -22.58 3.13 -14.41
N ASN A 412 -21.99 3.52 -13.26
CA ASN A 412 -22.76 3.85 -12.04
C ASN A 412 -23.51 5.20 -12.14
N GLY A 413 -23.19 6.03 -13.12
CA GLY A 413 -23.84 7.33 -13.31
C GLY A 413 -23.39 8.43 -12.35
N PHE A 414 -22.26 8.24 -11.63
CA PHE A 414 -21.64 9.30 -10.82
C PHE A 414 -20.92 10.32 -11.69
N ASP A 415 -20.64 11.49 -11.10
CA ASP A 415 -19.91 12.56 -11.77
C ASP A 415 -18.48 12.16 -12.16
N MET A 416 -17.88 12.93 -13.07
CA MET A 416 -16.58 12.64 -13.62
C MET A 416 -15.45 12.72 -12.56
N VAL A 417 -15.54 13.67 -11.60
CA VAL A 417 -14.53 13.86 -10.56
C VAL A 417 -14.54 12.69 -9.60
N THR A 418 -15.72 12.26 -9.16
CA THR A 418 -15.91 11.06 -8.34
C THR A 418 -15.30 9.83 -9.00
N ASN A 419 -15.67 9.55 -10.26
CA ASN A 419 -15.17 8.37 -10.98
C ASN A 419 -13.65 8.43 -11.20
N PHE A 420 -13.13 9.57 -11.63
CA PHE A 420 -11.69 9.75 -11.86
C PHE A 420 -10.88 9.55 -10.58
N THR A 421 -11.31 10.20 -9.49
CA THR A 421 -10.56 10.14 -8.22
C THR A 421 -10.77 8.81 -7.49
N ALA A 422 -11.89 8.11 -7.69
CA ALA A 422 -12.09 6.76 -7.19
C ALA A 422 -11.08 5.78 -7.80
N VAL A 423 -10.88 5.81 -9.13
CA VAL A 423 -9.85 4.99 -9.79
C VAL A 423 -8.45 5.43 -9.37
N ALA A 424 -8.19 6.75 -9.31
CA ALA A 424 -6.90 7.26 -8.87
C ALA A 424 -6.55 6.80 -7.44
N ALA A 425 -7.52 6.89 -6.52
CA ALA A 425 -7.35 6.48 -5.14
C ALA A 425 -7.14 4.97 -4.98
N THR A 426 -7.89 4.14 -5.70
CA THR A 426 -7.79 2.67 -5.60
C THR A 426 -6.56 2.13 -6.33
N MET A 427 -6.26 2.59 -7.54
CA MET A 427 -5.13 2.12 -8.33
C MET A 427 -3.77 2.58 -7.77
N ASN A 428 -3.74 3.70 -7.02
CA ASN A 428 -2.53 4.17 -6.34
C ASN A 428 -2.51 3.78 -4.85
N ASN A 429 -3.51 3.05 -4.35
CA ASN A 429 -3.63 2.59 -2.97
C ASN A 429 -3.56 3.74 -1.94
N ILE A 430 -4.45 4.75 -2.06
CA ILE A 430 -4.43 5.98 -1.24
C ILE A 430 -5.62 6.06 -0.28
N GLY A 431 -6.80 5.60 -0.72
CA GLY A 431 -8.06 5.64 0.00
C GLY A 431 -9.00 6.78 -0.43
N PRO A 432 -8.90 7.98 0.11
CA PRO A 432 -9.81 9.06 -0.26
C PRO A 432 -9.53 9.65 -1.64
N GLY A 433 -10.60 10.01 -2.35
CA GLY A 433 -10.59 10.83 -3.56
C GLY A 433 -11.18 12.21 -3.31
N LEU A 434 -12.09 12.64 -4.21
CA LEU A 434 -12.85 13.89 -4.12
C LEU A 434 -14.35 13.59 -4.32
N GLU A 435 -15.20 14.55 -3.98
CA GLU A 435 -16.65 14.48 -4.07
C GLU A 435 -17.22 13.27 -3.31
N LEU A 436 -17.95 12.34 -3.95
CA LEU A 436 -18.60 11.20 -3.29
C LEU A 436 -17.62 10.18 -2.68
N VAL A 437 -16.33 10.25 -3.01
CA VAL A 437 -15.26 9.45 -2.42
C VAL A 437 -14.23 10.31 -1.67
N GLY A 438 -14.63 11.52 -1.30
CA GLY A 438 -13.83 12.48 -0.55
C GLY A 438 -13.44 11.98 0.85
N PRO A 439 -12.63 12.76 1.59
CA PRO A 439 -12.05 12.33 2.87
C PRO A 439 -13.07 12.04 3.98
N MET A 440 -14.29 12.59 3.88
CA MET A 440 -15.41 12.36 4.81
C MET A 440 -16.51 11.47 4.21
N GLN A 441 -16.24 10.86 3.06
CA GLN A 441 -17.17 10.03 2.31
C GLN A 441 -16.66 8.58 2.26
N ASN A 442 -17.40 7.69 1.57
CA ASN A 442 -17.06 6.28 1.45
C ASN A 442 -17.46 5.70 0.09
N PHE A 443 -16.99 4.50 -0.22
CA PHE A 443 -17.26 3.79 -1.47
C PHE A 443 -18.53 2.93 -1.45
N GLY A 444 -19.33 3.00 -0.40
CA GLY A 444 -20.55 2.19 -0.24
C GLY A 444 -21.59 2.41 -1.34
N GLY A 445 -21.65 3.62 -1.91
CA GLY A 445 -22.60 3.99 -2.97
C GLY A 445 -22.36 3.34 -4.34
N PHE A 446 -21.18 2.75 -4.59
CA PHE A 446 -20.92 2.04 -5.85
C PHE A 446 -21.67 0.71 -5.90
N ALA A 447 -22.15 0.32 -7.10
CA ALA A 447 -22.73 -1.00 -7.33
C ALA A 447 -21.64 -2.10 -7.27
N ASP A 448 -22.05 -3.34 -6.95
CA ASP A 448 -21.13 -4.48 -6.80
C ASP A 448 -20.19 -4.68 -8.01
N PRO A 449 -20.64 -4.58 -9.29
CA PRO A 449 -19.72 -4.70 -10.43
C PRO A 449 -18.62 -3.64 -10.44
N ALA A 450 -18.93 -2.40 -10.06
CA ALA A 450 -17.92 -1.34 -9.98
C ALA A 450 -16.96 -1.57 -8.80
N LYS A 451 -17.47 -2.04 -7.65
CA LYS A 451 -16.61 -2.43 -6.52
C LYS A 451 -15.62 -3.54 -6.92
N LEU A 452 -16.04 -4.50 -7.76
CA LEU A 452 -15.13 -5.54 -8.28
C LEU A 452 -14.03 -4.97 -9.19
N VAL A 453 -14.33 -3.95 -10.00
CA VAL A 453 -13.32 -3.22 -10.78
C VAL A 453 -12.34 -2.50 -9.86
N LEU A 454 -12.83 -1.78 -8.85
CA LEU A 454 -11.99 -1.09 -7.88
C LEU A 454 -11.15 -2.06 -7.02
N ILE A 455 -11.69 -3.25 -6.68
CA ILE A 455 -10.93 -4.35 -6.04
C ILE A 455 -9.76 -4.79 -6.93
N PHE A 456 -10.01 -4.97 -8.23
CA PHE A 456 -8.96 -5.30 -9.18
C PHE A 456 -7.89 -4.19 -9.24
N ASP A 457 -8.31 -2.91 -9.27
CA ASP A 457 -7.40 -1.75 -9.29
C ASP A 457 -6.51 -1.72 -8.04
N MET A 458 -7.07 -1.95 -6.85
CA MET A 458 -6.31 -2.01 -5.59
C MET A 458 -5.25 -3.11 -5.62
N LEU A 459 -5.60 -4.31 -6.09
CA LEU A 459 -4.67 -5.43 -6.23
C LEU A 459 -3.62 -5.17 -7.31
N ALA A 460 -4.02 -4.63 -8.46
CA ALA A 460 -3.11 -4.32 -9.57
C ALA A 460 -2.11 -3.23 -9.18
N GLY A 461 -2.58 -2.18 -8.50
CA GLY A 461 -1.73 -1.10 -7.99
C GLY A 461 -0.68 -1.61 -7.00
N ARG A 462 -1.12 -2.39 -6.00
CA ARG A 462 -0.23 -2.95 -4.96
C ARG A 462 0.82 -3.91 -5.52
N LEU A 463 0.44 -4.73 -6.49
CA LEU A 463 1.28 -5.78 -7.09
C LEU A 463 2.05 -5.30 -8.32
N GLU A 464 2.13 -3.99 -8.57
CA GLU A 464 2.87 -3.45 -9.71
C GLU A 464 2.34 -3.96 -11.07
N ILE A 465 1.03 -4.19 -11.17
CA ILE A 465 0.26 -4.54 -12.38
C ILE A 465 0.58 -5.93 -12.94
N PHE A 466 1.85 -6.25 -13.23
CA PHE A 466 2.22 -7.46 -13.97
C PHE A 466 1.80 -8.78 -13.33
N PRO A 467 1.93 -8.99 -12.00
CA PRO A 467 1.44 -10.22 -11.37
C PRO A 467 -0.06 -10.45 -11.58
N MET A 468 -0.86 -9.37 -11.57
CA MET A 468 -2.29 -9.47 -11.83
C MET A 468 -2.59 -9.78 -13.31
N LEU A 469 -1.93 -9.07 -14.23
CA LEU A 469 -2.13 -9.30 -15.67
C LEU A 469 -1.73 -10.72 -16.12
N VAL A 470 -0.67 -11.28 -15.55
CA VAL A 470 -0.21 -12.64 -15.85
C VAL A 470 -1.28 -13.69 -15.56
N LEU A 471 -2.17 -13.48 -14.57
CA LEU A 471 -3.27 -14.41 -14.29
C LEU A 471 -4.24 -14.57 -15.46
N PHE A 472 -4.42 -13.54 -16.28
CA PHE A 472 -5.35 -13.54 -17.40
C PHE A 472 -4.75 -14.11 -18.70
N LEU A 473 -3.43 -14.37 -18.75
CA LEU A 473 -2.78 -14.92 -19.91
C LEU A 473 -2.95 -16.45 -19.95
N PRO A 474 -3.54 -17.05 -21.00
CA PRO A 474 -3.71 -18.50 -21.12
C PRO A 474 -2.40 -19.28 -21.01
N ASP A 475 -1.30 -18.73 -21.52
CA ASP A 475 0.02 -19.36 -21.49
C ASP A 475 0.58 -19.51 -20.05
N THR A 476 0.09 -18.72 -19.09
CA THR A 476 0.44 -18.86 -17.68
C THR A 476 0.03 -20.24 -17.15
N TRP A 477 -1.09 -20.77 -17.61
CA TRP A 477 -1.69 -21.98 -17.10
C TRP A 477 -1.28 -23.25 -17.86
N ARG A 478 -0.64 -23.10 -19.02
CA ARG A 478 -0.17 -24.24 -19.82
C ARG A 478 1.05 -24.93 -19.17
N LYS A 479 1.09 -26.27 -19.25
CA LYS A 479 2.29 -27.04 -18.95
C LYS A 479 3.19 -26.98 -20.19
N PHE A 480 4.42 -26.52 -20.03
CA PHE A 480 5.50 -26.78 -20.99
C PHE A 480 6.23 -28.03 -20.57
#